data_0806084066a0c9fd9c3793b9dcc9c03c
#
_entry.id   0806084066a0c9fd9c3793b9dcc9c03c
#
_cell.length_a   1.000
_cell.length_b   1.000
_cell.length_c   1.000
_cell.angle_alpha   90.00
_cell.angle_beta   90.00
_cell.angle_gamma   90.00
#
_symmetry.space_group_name_H-M   'P 1'
#
loop_
_entity.id
_entity.type
_entity.pdbx_description
1 polymer ?
#
loop_
_entity_poly.entity_id
_entity_poly.type
_entity_poly.pdbx_seq_one_letter_code
_entity_poly.pdbx_strand_id
1 'polypeptide(L)'
;MSKLILIFLLLTSLAQANLGSFDKQGRFIYPETNKPYTGNLDVINNDWGKDAVEFNKDYVDGVLHGAEKVFYRSGKLKSVGYFNKGLIDGTTTLYYEDGSVQAEVNFSNGIREGRAVSYYPDGTKQSEQFYITDKL
;
A
#
# COMPACT_ATOMS: atom_id res chain seq x y z
N MET A 1 -5.96 18.71 4.62
CA MET A 1 -6.56 17.37 4.38
C MET A 1 -6.61 16.63 5.71
N SER A 2 -7.77 16.17 6.14
CA SER A 2 -7.87 15.37 7.35
C SER A 2 -7.26 13.98 7.11
N LYS A 3 -6.40 13.56 8.03
CA LYS A 3 -5.81 12.22 8.02
C LYS A 3 -6.78 11.28 8.72
N LEU A 4 -7.27 10.26 8.02
CA LEU A 4 -8.09 9.22 8.62
C LEU A 4 -7.18 8.09 9.12
N ILE A 5 -7.41 7.67 10.37
CA ILE A 5 -6.73 6.52 10.98
C ILE A 5 -7.74 5.38 11.03
N LEU A 6 -7.50 4.34 10.25
CA LEU A 6 -8.28 3.11 10.32
C LEU A 6 -7.60 2.14 11.29
N ILE A 7 -8.24 1.89 12.43
CA ILE A 7 -7.74 0.98 13.44
C ILE A 7 -8.27 -0.42 13.13
N PHE A 8 -7.38 -1.33 12.74
CA PHE A 8 -7.71 -2.75 12.61
C PHE A 8 -7.72 -3.37 14.02
N LEU A 9 -8.86 -3.28 14.70
CA LEU A 9 -9.10 -3.98 15.96
C LEU A 9 -9.68 -5.36 15.64
N LEU A 10 -8.89 -6.40 15.82
CA LEU A 10 -9.40 -7.75 16.06
C LEU A 10 -10.06 -7.75 17.45
N LEU A 11 -11.25 -7.19 17.57
CA LEU A 11 -12.04 -7.21 18.79
C LEU A 11 -13.50 -7.46 18.48
N THR A 12 -14.01 -8.54 19.04
CA THR A 12 -15.41 -8.83 19.43
C THR A 12 -16.48 -7.87 18.91
N SER A 13 -17.50 -8.40 18.36
CA SER A 13 -18.73 -7.93 17.69
C SER A 13 -19.27 -6.50 17.87
N LEU A 14 -18.70 -5.67 18.72
CA LEU A 14 -19.13 -4.28 18.97
C LEU A 14 -18.18 -3.20 18.42
N ALA A 15 -16.97 -3.54 18.06
CA ALA A 15 -15.98 -2.58 17.50
C ALA A 15 -15.98 -2.51 15.96
N GLN A 16 -16.78 -3.35 15.28
CA GLN A 16 -16.85 -3.36 13.81
C GLN A 16 -17.65 -2.18 13.20
N ALA A 17 -18.27 -1.35 14.02
CA ALA A 17 -19.20 -0.32 13.54
C ALA A 17 -18.53 0.91 12.89
N ASN A 18 -17.21 1.07 13.01
CA ASN A 18 -16.49 2.25 12.48
C ASN A 18 -15.37 1.92 11.49
N LEU A 19 -15.25 0.68 11.06
CA LEU A 19 -14.36 0.33 9.96
C LEU A 19 -15.06 0.68 8.65
N GLY A 20 -14.43 1.45 7.79
CA GLY A 20 -14.97 1.72 6.45
C GLY A 20 -15.31 0.42 5.71
N SER A 21 -16.20 0.51 4.77
CA SER A 21 -16.64 -0.62 3.94
C SER A 21 -16.32 -0.36 2.48
N PHE A 22 -16.41 -1.42 1.68
CA PHE A 22 -16.35 -1.26 0.22
C PHE A 22 -17.76 -1.36 -0.36
N ASP A 23 -18.09 -0.49 -1.31
CA ASP A 23 -19.34 -0.56 -2.05
C ASP A 23 -19.31 -1.69 -3.11
N LYS A 24 -20.41 -1.83 -3.84
CA LYS A 24 -20.52 -2.86 -4.91
C LYS A 24 -19.54 -2.65 -6.08
N GLN A 25 -19.01 -1.44 -6.21
CA GLN A 25 -17.99 -1.08 -7.21
C GLN A 25 -16.57 -1.24 -6.68
N GLY A 26 -16.40 -1.70 -5.41
CA GLY A 26 -15.09 -1.87 -4.77
C GLY A 26 -14.46 -0.56 -4.29
N ARG A 27 -15.23 0.53 -4.15
CA ARG A 27 -14.75 1.81 -3.64
C ARG A 27 -14.80 1.84 -2.12
N PHE A 28 -13.74 2.33 -1.49
CA PHE A 28 -13.70 2.52 -0.04
C PHE A 28 -14.65 3.65 0.40
N ILE A 29 -15.59 3.33 1.26
CA ILE A 29 -16.63 4.22 1.76
C ILE A 29 -16.27 4.72 3.16
N TYR A 30 -16.29 6.03 3.34
CA TYR A 30 -16.04 6.65 4.62
C TYR A 30 -17.23 6.46 5.58
N PRO A 31 -17.02 5.89 6.79
CA PRO A 31 -18.10 5.43 7.65
C PRO A 31 -19.07 6.53 8.07
N GLU A 32 -18.54 7.73 8.37
CA GLU A 32 -19.33 8.83 8.91
C GLU A 32 -20.23 9.50 7.87
N THR A 33 -19.81 9.51 6.61
CA THR A 33 -20.53 10.21 5.53
C THR A 33 -21.26 9.27 4.59
N ASN A 34 -20.92 7.98 4.64
CA ASN A 34 -21.38 6.95 3.69
C ASN A 34 -21.08 7.32 2.22
N LYS A 35 -19.97 8.02 1.99
CA LYS A 35 -19.52 8.45 0.66
C LYS A 35 -18.13 7.87 0.35
N PRO A 36 -17.77 7.75 -0.93
CA PRO A 36 -16.43 7.38 -1.32
C PRO A 36 -15.37 8.32 -0.71
N TYR A 37 -14.32 7.73 -0.17
CA TYR A 37 -13.28 8.46 0.53
C TYR A 37 -12.25 9.06 -0.43
N THR A 38 -11.87 10.31 -0.18
CA THR A 38 -10.72 10.94 -0.83
C THR A 38 -9.79 11.46 0.26
N GLY A 39 -8.54 11.01 0.26
CA GLY A 39 -7.53 11.41 1.22
C GLY A 39 -6.51 10.32 1.51
N ASN A 40 -5.69 10.56 2.51
CA ASN A 40 -4.68 9.64 3.00
C ASN A 40 -5.22 8.85 4.20
N LEU A 41 -5.05 7.55 4.18
CA LEU A 41 -5.52 6.61 5.20
C LEU A 41 -4.35 5.88 5.83
N ASP A 42 -4.23 5.93 7.17
CA ASP A 42 -3.37 5.04 7.94
C ASP A 42 -4.17 3.82 8.41
N VAL A 43 -3.69 2.64 8.10
CA VAL A 43 -4.19 1.36 8.64
C VAL A 43 -3.31 0.97 9.81
N ILE A 44 -3.92 0.88 10.99
CA ILE A 44 -3.23 0.61 12.26
C ILE A 44 -3.28 -0.89 12.58
N ASN A 45 -2.13 -1.43 12.96
CA ASN A 45 -2.01 -2.78 13.52
C ASN A 45 -1.65 -2.70 15.00
N ASN A 46 -2.66 -2.85 15.87
CA ASN A 46 -2.48 -2.74 17.32
C ASN A 46 -1.70 -3.91 17.95
N ASP A 47 -1.56 -5.04 17.24
CA ASP A 47 -0.71 -6.16 17.70
C ASP A 47 0.78 -5.79 17.64
N TRP A 48 1.12 -4.77 16.87
CA TRP A 48 2.49 -4.24 16.77
C TRP A 48 2.81 -3.20 17.84
N GLY A 49 1.79 -2.56 18.40
CA GLY A 49 1.87 -1.51 19.40
C GLY A 49 0.72 -0.51 19.23
N LYS A 50 0.53 0.34 20.21
CA LYS A 50 -0.50 1.36 20.14
C LYS A 50 -0.24 2.28 18.94
N ASP A 51 -1.26 2.43 18.09
CA ASP A 51 -1.24 3.30 16.90
C ASP A 51 -0.11 2.99 15.89
N ALA A 52 0.40 1.73 15.88
CA ALA A 52 1.43 1.31 14.93
C ALA A 52 0.85 1.23 13.50
N VAL A 53 1.38 2.02 12.59
CA VAL A 53 0.94 2.05 11.19
C VAL A 53 1.52 0.86 10.43
N GLU A 54 0.65 0.03 9.84
CA GLU A 54 1.05 -1.06 8.95
C GLU A 54 1.01 -0.62 7.48
N PHE A 55 -0.02 0.13 7.09
CA PHE A 55 -0.17 0.68 5.75
C PHE A 55 -0.53 2.15 5.80
N ASN A 56 -0.04 2.90 4.83
CA ASN A 56 -0.49 4.25 4.53
C ASN A 56 -0.89 4.29 3.05
N LYS A 57 -2.12 4.70 2.76
CA LYS A 57 -2.72 4.59 1.43
C LYS A 57 -3.39 5.87 1.00
N ASP A 58 -3.21 6.25 -0.26
CA ASP A 58 -3.90 7.38 -0.88
C ASP A 58 -5.12 6.91 -1.67
N TYR A 59 -6.25 7.58 -1.44
CA TYR A 59 -7.52 7.32 -2.13
C TYR A 59 -8.05 8.55 -2.82
N VAL A 60 -8.63 8.37 -4.00
CA VAL A 60 -9.45 9.35 -4.69
C VAL A 60 -10.78 8.70 -5.06
N ASP A 61 -11.89 9.28 -4.61
CA ASP A 61 -13.25 8.77 -4.82
C ASP A 61 -13.39 7.28 -4.45
N GLY A 62 -12.79 6.88 -3.33
CA GLY A 62 -12.81 5.51 -2.79
C GLY A 62 -11.89 4.52 -3.52
N VAL A 63 -11.13 4.96 -4.52
CA VAL A 63 -10.21 4.12 -5.30
C VAL A 63 -8.77 4.46 -4.93
N LEU A 64 -7.90 3.45 -4.80
CA LEU A 64 -6.46 3.68 -4.61
C LEU A 64 -5.91 4.51 -5.75
N HIS A 65 -5.33 5.67 -5.43
CA HIS A 65 -4.76 6.59 -6.40
C HIS A 65 -3.69 7.44 -5.73
N GLY A 66 -2.43 7.19 -6.05
CA GLY A 66 -1.27 7.77 -5.38
C GLY A 66 -0.41 6.71 -4.71
N ALA A 67 0.27 7.06 -3.64
CA ALA A 67 1.19 6.16 -2.96
C ALA A 67 0.48 5.16 -2.02
N GLU A 68 0.98 3.92 -2.02
CA GLU A 68 0.77 2.97 -0.93
C GLU A 68 2.12 2.69 -0.29
N LYS A 69 2.22 2.91 1.01
CA LYS A 69 3.38 2.61 1.83
C LYS A 69 3.04 1.47 2.78
N VAL A 70 3.95 0.51 2.89
CA VAL A 70 3.88 -0.59 3.85
C VAL A 70 5.05 -0.43 4.82
N PHE A 71 4.81 -0.66 6.09
CA PHE A 71 5.83 -0.52 7.11
C PHE A 71 6.14 -1.86 7.77
N TYR A 72 7.35 -2.01 8.28
CA TYR A 72 7.71 -3.05 9.21
C TYR A 72 7.11 -2.76 10.59
N ARG A 73 7.05 -3.79 11.44
CA ARG A 73 6.64 -3.62 12.85
C ARG A 73 7.49 -2.58 13.60
N SER A 74 8.73 -2.39 13.20
CA SER A 74 9.63 -1.36 13.73
C SER A 74 9.26 0.07 13.34
N GLY A 75 8.25 0.25 12.47
CA GLY A 75 7.86 1.54 11.90
C GLY A 75 8.70 1.99 10.70
N LYS A 76 9.71 1.21 10.30
CA LYS A 76 10.52 1.51 9.12
C LYS A 76 9.77 1.14 7.84
N LEU A 77 10.03 1.87 6.76
CA LEU A 77 9.41 1.63 5.47
C LEU A 77 9.85 0.27 4.91
N LYS A 78 8.86 -0.57 4.57
CA LYS A 78 9.05 -1.89 3.95
C LYS A 78 8.89 -1.84 2.45
N SER A 79 7.89 -1.10 1.96
CA SER A 79 7.72 -0.88 0.54
C SER A 79 6.96 0.40 0.24
N VAL A 80 7.16 0.92 -0.97
CA VAL A 80 6.34 1.98 -1.55
C VAL A 80 6.00 1.60 -2.99
N GLY A 81 4.74 1.68 -3.33
CA GLY A 81 4.21 1.52 -4.68
C GLY A 81 3.27 2.65 -5.02
N TYR A 82 2.97 2.79 -6.31
CA TYR A 82 2.06 3.82 -6.79
C TYR A 82 0.90 3.21 -7.53
N PHE A 83 -0.28 3.78 -7.32
CA PHE A 83 -1.53 3.31 -7.91
C PHE A 83 -2.15 4.40 -8.77
N ASN A 84 -2.68 4.00 -9.89
CA ASN A 84 -3.48 4.83 -10.77
C ASN A 84 -4.83 4.15 -10.99
N LYS A 85 -5.91 4.78 -10.48
CA LYS A 85 -7.29 4.25 -10.59
C LYS A 85 -7.41 2.78 -10.15
N GLY A 86 -6.77 2.43 -9.04
CA GLY A 86 -6.82 1.09 -8.44
C GLY A 86 -5.83 0.08 -9.00
N LEU A 87 -5.08 0.41 -10.05
CA LEU A 87 -4.05 -0.45 -10.62
C LEU A 87 -2.67 0.06 -10.23
N ILE A 88 -1.78 -0.85 -9.85
CA ILE A 88 -0.39 -0.51 -9.60
C ILE A 88 0.25 -0.02 -10.89
N ASP A 89 0.93 1.13 -10.85
CA ASP A 89 1.49 1.80 -12.02
C ASP A 89 2.74 2.60 -11.61
N GLY A 90 3.87 2.34 -12.26
CA GLY A 90 5.16 2.90 -11.91
C GLY A 90 6.07 1.91 -11.18
N THR A 91 7.10 2.41 -10.52
CA THR A 91 8.09 1.60 -9.82
C THR A 91 7.62 1.33 -8.40
N THR A 92 7.60 0.06 -8.01
CA THR A 92 7.48 -0.37 -6.61
C THR A 92 8.87 -0.66 -6.07
N THR A 93 9.21 -0.05 -4.94
CA THR A 93 10.48 -0.26 -4.25
C THR A 93 10.24 -1.00 -2.94
N LEU A 94 11.00 -2.07 -2.71
CA LEU A 94 11.05 -2.81 -1.46
C LEU A 94 12.35 -2.48 -0.74
N TYR A 95 12.28 -2.42 0.58
CA TYR A 95 13.41 -2.11 1.45
C TYR A 95 13.65 -3.23 2.44
N TYR A 96 14.90 -3.45 2.79
CA TYR A 96 15.27 -4.19 3.99
C TYR A 96 14.96 -3.35 5.23
N GLU A 97 14.93 -3.98 6.40
CA GLU A 97 14.63 -3.29 7.65
C GLU A 97 15.73 -2.29 8.08
N ASP A 98 16.95 -2.41 7.54
CA ASP A 98 18.02 -1.42 7.70
C ASP A 98 17.85 -0.16 6.82
N GLY A 99 16.86 -0.18 5.89
CA GLY A 99 16.55 0.91 4.96
C GLY A 99 17.23 0.80 3.61
N SER A 100 18.13 -0.18 3.40
CA SER A 100 18.71 -0.44 2.08
C SER A 100 17.67 -0.99 1.11
N VAL A 101 17.83 -0.72 -0.18
CA VAL A 101 16.91 -1.20 -1.21
C VAL A 101 17.09 -2.71 -1.38
N GLN A 102 15.96 -3.45 -1.26
CA GLN A 102 15.91 -4.88 -1.51
C GLN A 102 15.56 -5.21 -2.97
N ALA A 103 14.58 -4.49 -3.52
CA ALA A 103 14.15 -4.69 -4.90
C ALA A 103 13.43 -3.47 -5.46
N GLU A 104 13.49 -3.33 -6.78
CA GLU A 104 12.70 -2.39 -7.56
C GLU A 104 12.03 -3.16 -8.70
N VAL A 105 10.72 -2.96 -8.86
CA VAL A 105 9.92 -3.63 -9.89
C VAL A 105 9.05 -2.61 -10.58
N ASN A 106 9.12 -2.57 -11.91
CA ASN A 106 8.27 -1.69 -12.71
C ASN A 106 6.94 -2.37 -13.05
N PHE A 107 5.88 -1.57 -12.95
CA PHE A 107 4.52 -1.96 -13.31
C PHE A 107 3.93 -0.94 -14.27
N SER A 108 3.07 -1.43 -15.15
CA SER A 108 2.23 -0.63 -16.02
C SER A 108 0.81 -1.19 -15.98
N ASN A 109 -0.16 -0.38 -15.52
CA ASN A 109 -1.57 -0.77 -15.44
C ASN A 109 -1.81 -2.16 -14.78
N GLY A 110 -1.14 -2.43 -13.66
CA GLY A 110 -1.30 -3.64 -12.87
C GLY A 110 -0.43 -4.83 -13.31
N ILE A 111 0.34 -4.68 -14.40
CA ILE A 111 1.16 -5.75 -14.98
C ILE A 111 2.63 -5.40 -14.81
N ARG A 112 3.47 -6.39 -14.50
CA ARG A 112 4.93 -6.18 -14.49
C ARG A 112 5.39 -5.89 -15.92
N GLU A 113 6.01 -4.74 -16.11
CA GLU A 113 6.52 -4.31 -17.40
C GLU A 113 7.83 -3.54 -17.20
N GLY A 114 8.84 -3.87 -18.00
CA GLY A 114 10.15 -3.26 -17.91
C GLY A 114 11.05 -3.94 -16.89
N ARG A 115 11.89 -3.16 -16.24
CA ARG A 115 12.97 -3.62 -15.38
C ARG A 115 12.48 -4.08 -14.00
N ALA A 116 12.97 -5.24 -13.54
CA ALA A 116 12.93 -5.66 -12.15
C ALA A 116 14.34 -6.03 -11.70
N VAL A 117 14.77 -5.52 -10.56
CA VAL A 117 16.09 -5.75 -9.99
C VAL A 117 16.00 -6.05 -8.51
N SER A 118 16.82 -6.95 -8.02
CA SER A 118 17.00 -7.19 -6.59
C SER A 118 18.46 -7.02 -6.17
N TYR A 119 18.63 -6.70 -4.90
CA TYR A 119 19.93 -6.43 -4.29
C TYR A 119 20.09 -7.25 -3.02
N TYR A 120 21.31 -7.57 -2.66
CA TYR A 120 21.67 -8.07 -1.35
C TYR A 120 21.68 -6.92 -0.32
N PRO A 121 21.67 -7.21 1.00
CA PRO A 121 21.73 -6.17 2.03
C PRO A 121 22.95 -5.27 1.96
N ASP A 122 24.06 -5.74 1.38
CA ASP A 122 25.28 -4.97 1.14
C ASP A 122 25.19 -4.02 -0.08
N GLY A 123 24.04 -4.01 -0.78
CA GLY A 123 23.77 -3.20 -1.95
C GLY A 123 24.29 -3.80 -3.26
N THR A 124 24.93 -4.96 -3.24
CA THR A 124 25.34 -5.64 -4.47
C THR A 124 24.13 -6.21 -5.21
N LYS A 125 24.13 -6.13 -6.54
CA LYS A 125 23.03 -6.63 -7.36
C LYS A 125 22.94 -8.16 -7.27
N GLN A 126 21.77 -8.66 -6.90
CA GLN A 126 21.47 -10.08 -6.82
C GLN A 126 20.91 -10.62 -8.15
N SER A 127 19.92 -9.91 -8.72
CA SER A 127 19.29 -10.31 -9.97
C SER A 127 18.78 -9.11 -10.75
N GLU A 128 18.61 -9.30 -12.04
CA GLU A 128 17.99 -8.32 -12.93
C GLU A 128 17.20 -9.08 -14.01
N GLN A 129 15.98 -8.67 -14.23
CA GLN A 129 15.05 -9.25 -15.20
C GLN A 129 14.33 -8.12 -15.96
N PHE A 130 13.95 -8.39 -17.20
CA PHE A 130 13.11 -7.50 -17.99
C PHE A 130 11.83 -8.22 -18.37
N TYR A 131 10.69 -7.62 -17.98
CA TYR A 131 9.36 -8.09 -18.31
C TYR A 131 8.87 -7.35 -19.54
N ILE A 132 8.46 -8.10 -20.55
CA ILE A 132 7.85 -7.58 -21.77
C ILE A 132 6.41 -8.07 -21.77
N THR A 133 5.47 -7.16 -21.85
CA THR A 133 4.07 -7.54 -22.02
C THR A 133 3.87 -7.81 -23.51
N ASP A 134 3.79 -9.08 -23.88
CA ASP A 134 3.33 -9.45 -25.20
C ASP A 134 1.84 -9.06 -25.30
N LYS A 135 1.58 -7.95 -25.97
CA LYS A 135 0.22 -7.64 -26.42
C LYS A 135 -0.10 -8.62 -27.54
N LEU A 136 -0.83 -9.68 -27.18
CA LEU A 136 -1.52 -10.49 -28.18
C LEU A 136 -2.59 -9.68 -28.87
#